data_aeeaa764a54f3e6cc55ee5ff1b005ef7
#
_entry.id   aeeaa764a54f3e6cc55ee5ff1b005ef7
#
_cell.length_a   1.000
_cell.length_b   1.000
_cell.length_c   1.000
_cell.angle_alpha   90.00
_cell.angle_beta   90.00
_cell.angle_gamma   90.00
#
_symmetry.space_group_name_H-M   'P 1'
#
loop_
_entity.id
_entity.type
_entity.pdbx_description
1 polymer ?
#
loop_
_entity_poly.entity_id
_entity_poly.type
_entity_poly.pdbx_seq_one_letter_code
_entity_poly.pdbx_strand_id
1 'polypeptide(L)'
;MAIKVTIQVEKGKQEKNFSCFMVEKLPDFALAGYGNTARQAIEDMYVAQKEIKELLEEEGKQMPELEFVFRFDIGSFFDYYSYLNMSGVAKKAGVNASLMRQYAMGKHEPSQKRKQQILDCLRQISQEMQTAVI
;
A
#
# COMPACT_ATOMS: atom_id res chain seq x y z
N MET A 1 9.30 -8.05 -21.09
CA MET A 1 9.66 -7.22 -19.94
C MET A 1 8.43 -6.77 -19.18
N ALA A 2 8.48 -6.83 -17.87
CA ALA A 2 7.39 -6.36 -17.03
C ALA A 2 7.32 -4.82 -17.02
N ILE A 3 6.11 -4.30 -17.03
CA ILE A 3 5.86 -2.87 -16.83
C ILE A 3 5.70 -2.64 -15.34
N LYS A 4 6.51 -1.73 -14.77
CA LYS A 4 6.41 -1.36 -13.37
C LYS A 4 5.24 -0.40 -13.19
N VAL A 5 4.30 -0.76 -12.32
CA VAL A 5 3.17 0.09 -11.98
C VAL A 5 3.06 0.27 -10.47
N THR A 6 2.63 1.45 -10.06
CA THR A 6 2.43 1.79 -8.67
C THR A 6 0.98 1.59 -8.30
N ILE A 7 0.75 0.81 -7.25
CA ILE A 7 -0.58 0.62 -6.67
C ILE A 7 -0.64 1.45 -5.39
N GLN A 8 -1.48 2.47 -5.39
CA GLN A 8 -1.72 3.29 -4.20
C GLN A 8 -2.76 2.60 -3.35
N VAL A 9 -2.42 2.32 -2.10
CA VAL A 9 -3.31 1.69 -1.12
C VAL A 9 -3.69 2.75 -0.09
N GLU A 10 -4.99 2.97 0.09
CA GLU A 10 -5.50 4.05 0.92
C GLU A 10 -6.60 3.59 1.86
N LYS A 11 -6.64 4.20 3.03
CA LYS A 11 -7.74 4.07 3.98
C LYS A 11 -8.76 5.16 3.71
N GLY A 12 -10.04 4.80 3.67
CA GLY A 12 -11.12 5.80 3.56
C GLY A 12 -11.16 6.70 4.79
N LYS A 13 -11.39 8.00 4.58
CA LYS A 13 -11.33 9.00 5.66
C LYS A 13 -12.49 8.89 6.65
N GLN A 14 -13.66 8.47 6.19
CA GLN A 14 -14.87 8.41 7.02
C GLN A 14 -15.46 7.00 7.13
N GLU A 15 -14.90 6.06 6.40
CA GLU A 15 -15.40 4.70 6.35
C GLU A 15 -14.30 3.74 6.76
N LYS A 16 -14.70 2.58 7.25
CA LYS A 16 -13.75 1.51 7.62
C LYS A 16 -13.29 0.73 6.40
N ASN A 17 -13.33 1.36 5.23
CA ASN A 17 -13.02 0.71 3.97
C ASN A 17 -11.64 1.13 3.47
N PHE A 18 -11.04 0.22 2.74
CA PHE A 18 -9.75 0.42 2.09
C PHE A 18 -9.93 0.30 0.58
N SER A 19 -9.13 1.03 -0.16
CA SER A 19 -9.11 0.94 -1.61
C SER A 19 -7.67 0.90 -2.11
N CYS A 20 -7.48 0.36 -3.28
CA CYS A 20 -6.22 0.47 -3.99
C CYS A 20 -6.50 0.70 -5.47
N PHE A 21 -5.56 1.37 -6.14
CA PHE A 21 -5.71 1.68 -7.56
C PHE A 21 -4.36 1.90 -8.21
N MET A 22 -4.31 1.61 -9.48
CA MET A 22 -3.14 1.83 -10.32
C MET A 22 -2.98 3.32 -10.60
N VAL A 23 -1.80 3.87 -10.29
CA VAL A 23 -1.52 5.30 -10.46
C VAL A 23 -1.26 5.64 -11.93
N GLU A 24 -0.47 4.81 -12.61
CA GLU A 24 -0.16 5.02 -14.02
C GLU A 24 -1.38 4.78 -14.90
N LYS A 25 -1.50 5.54 -15.95
CA LYS A 25 -2.58 5.37 -16.92
C LYS A 25 -2.07 4.57 -18.10
N LEU A 26 -2.63 3.37 -18.28
CA LEU A 26 -2.34 2.51 -19.43
C LEU A 26 -3.55 2.50 -20.37
N PRO A 27 -3.34 2.30 -21.69
CA PRO A 27 -4.41 2.53 -22.66
C PRO A 27 -5.58 1.56 -22.60
N ASP A 28 -5.37 0.32 -22.22
CA ASP A 28 -6.40 -0.71 -22.37
C ASP A 28 -7.08 -1.12 -21.09
N PHE A 29 -6.56 -0.72 -19.93
CA PHE A 29 -7.12 -1.16 -18.64
C PHE A 29 -6.65 -0.26 -17.49
N ALA A 30 -7.39 -0.37 -16.38
CA ALA A 30 -7.01 0.19 -15.09
C ALA A 30 -7.32 -0.85 -14.02
N LEU A 31 -6.54 -0.88 -12.95
CA LEU A 31 -6.74 -1.81 -11.84
C LEU A 31 -7.18 -1.05 -10.60
N ALA A 32 -8.14 -1.61 -9.89
CA ALA A 32 -8.61 -1.10 -8.61
C ALA A 32 -9.14 -2.26 -7.77
N GLY A 33 -9.18 -2.05 -6.48
CA GLY A 33 -9.75 -3.02 -5.55
C GLY A 33 -10.27 -2.34 -4.29
N TYR A 34 -11.22 -2.99 -3.62
CA TYR A 34 -11.89 -2.46 -2.43
C TYR A 34 -12.05 -3.57 -1.41
N GLY A 35 -11.99 -3.25 -0.13
CA GLY A 35 -12.21 -4.21 0.92
C GLY A 35 -12.29 -3.56 2.30
N ASN A 36 -12.58 -4.39 3.29
CA ASN A 36 -12.65 -3.94 4.69
C ASN A 36 -11.28 -3.87 5.34
N THR A 37 -10.27 -4.43 4.70
CA THR A 37 -8.87 -4.35 5.11
C THR A 37 -8.01 -4.01 3.89
N ALA A 38 -6.80 -3.50 4.13
CA ALA A 38 -5.87 -3.23 3.03
C ALA A 38 -5.57 -4.52 2.25
N ARG A 39 -5.41 -5.64 2.94
CA ARG A 39 -5.15 -6.94 2.30
C ARG A 39 -6.31 -7.36 1.40
N GLN A 40 -7.54 -7.20 1.87
CA GLN A 40 -8.72 -7.53 1.06
C GLN A 40 -8.82 -6.64 -0.18
N ALA A 41 -8.50 -5.35 -0.06
CA ALA A 41 -8.49 -4.45 -1.21
C ALA A 41 -7.48 -4.91 -2.27
N ILE A 42 -6.29 -5.32 -1.84
CA ILE A 42 -5.26 -5.83 -2.76
C ILE A 42 -5.69 -7.15 -3.40
N GLU A 43 -6.26 -8.06 -2.62
CA GLU A 43 -6.79 -9.33 -3.15
C GLU A 43 -7.89 -9.10 -4.18
N ASP A 44 -8.78 -8.14 -3.91
CA ASP A 44 -9.85 -7.77 -4.84
C ASP A 44 -9.27 -7.22 -6.14
N MET A 45 -8.20 -6.42 -6.07
CA MET A 45 -7.50 -5.93 -7.25
C MET A 45 -6.93 -7.08 -8.08
N TYR A 46 -6.37 -8.12 -7.46
CA TYR A 46 -5.86 -9.27 -8.18
C TYR A 46 -6.97 -10.06 -8.88
N VAL A 47 -8.15 -10.14 -8.27
CA VAL A 47 -9.33 -10.72 -8.93
C VAL A 47 -9.70 -9.90 -10.17
N ALA A 48 -9.73 -8.57 -10.04
CA ALA A 48 -10.00 -7.68 -11.16
C ALA A 48 -8.96 -7.84 -12.27
N GLN A 49 -7.69 -7.98 -11.90
CA GLN A 49 -6.61 -8.20 -12.88
C GLN A 49 -6.86 -9.46 -13.70
N LYS A 50 -7.26 -10.55 -13.06
CA LYS A 50 -7.54 -11.81 -13.72
C LYS A 50 -8.70 -11.69 -14.69
N GLU A 51 -9.79 -11.04 -14.27
CA GLU A 51 -10.97 -10.83 -15.10
C GLU A 51 -10.66 -9.93 -16.30
N ILE A 52 -9.88 -8.87 -16.10
CA ILE A 52 -9.49 -7.96 -17.16
C ILE A 52 -8.58 -8.68 -18.16
N LYS A 53 -7.67 -9.52 -17.69
CA LYS A 53 -6.81 -10.32 -18.55
C LYS A 53 -7.63 -11.21 -19.48
N GLU A 54 -8.64 -11.89 -18.92
CA GLU A 54 -9.54 -12.75 -19.71
C GLU A 54 -10.31 -11.93 -20.75
N LEU A 55 -10.80 -10.76 -20.36
CA LEU A 55 -11.52 -9.87 -21.25
C LEU A 55 -10.64 -9.39 -22.42
N LEU A 56 -9.41 -8.99 -22.13
CA LEU A 56 -8.47 -8.55 -23.17
C LEU A 56 -8.13 -9.68 -24.14
N GLU A 57 -7.95 -10.90 -23.64
CA GLU A 57 -7.71 -12.07 -24.49
C GLU A 57 -8.88 -12.33 -25.45
N GLU A 58 -10.13 -12.18 -24.96
CA GLU A 58 -11.31 -12.29 -25.80
C GLU A 58 -11.35 -11.23 -26.92
N GLU A 59 -10.81 -10.04 -26.64
CA GLU A 59 -10.71 -8.96 -27.62
C GLU A 59 -9.49 -9.08 -28.54
N GLY A 60 -8.73 -10.16 -28.43
CA GLY A 60 -7.52 -10.35 -29.23
C GLY A 60 -6.33 -9.52 -28.76
N LYS A 61 -6.39 -8.99 -27.54
CA LYS A 61 -5.31 -8.21 -26.95
C LYS A 61 -4.60 -9.04 -25.89
N GLN A 62 -3.36 -8.67 -25.62
CA GLN A 62 -2.57 -9.32 -24.59
C GLN A 62 -2.30 -8.34 -23.45
N MET A 63 -2.60 -8.75 -22.22
CA MET A 63 -2.25 -7.97 -21.05
C MET A 63 -0.74 -8.04 -20.83
N PRO A 64 -0.04 -6.91 -20.70
CA PRO A 64 1.39 -6.95 -20.41
C PRO A 64 1.64 -7.53 -19.04
N GLU A 65 2.82 -8.09 -18.85
CA GLU A 65 3.29 -8.51 -17.52
C GLU A 65 3.51 -7.27 -16.67
N LEU A 66 3.00 -7.26 -15.44
CA LEU A 66 3.07 -6.12 -14.53
C LEU A 66 3.91 -6.46 -13.31
N GLU A 67 4.74 -5.50 -12.92
CA GLU A 67 5.48 -5.54 -11.66
C GLU A 67 4.90 -4.46 -10.74
N PHE A 68 4.30 -4.86 -9.62
CA PHE A 68 3.64 -3.92 -8.72
C PHE A 68 4.59 -3.37 -7.67
N VAL A 69 4.51 -2.05 -7.47
CA VAL A 69 5.09 -1.37 -6.31
C VAL A 69 3.91 -0.84 -5.51
N PHE A 70 3.78 -1.27 -4.26
CA PHE A 70 2.69 -0.85 -3.39
C PHE A 70 3.12 0.36 -2.58
N ARG A 71 2.32 1.43 -2.68
CA ARG A 71 2.54 2.66 -1.93
C ARG A 71 1.35 2.87 -1.01
N PHE A 72 1.62 2.94 0.29
CA PHE A 72 0.60 3.02 1.33
C PHE A 72 0.53 4.42 1.92
N ASP A 73 -0.67 4.86 2.32
CA ASP A 73 -0.75 5.90 3.34
C ASP A 73 -0.48 5.25 4.71
N ILE A 74 -0.33 6.07 5.76
CA ILE A 74 0.05 5.54 7.08
C ILE A 74 -1.01 4.57 7.61
N GLY A 75 -2.29 4.90 7.42
CA GLY A 75 -3.39 4.05 7.90
C GLY A 75 -3.41 2.68 7.24
N SER A 76 -3.29 2.63 5.93
CA SER A 76 -3.30 1.37 5.20
C SER A 76 -2.03 0.55 5.44
N PHE A 77 -0.89 1.24 5.63
CA PHE A 77 0.36 0.55 5.94
C PHE A 77 0.25 -0.25 7.24
N PHE A 78 -0.20 0.40 8.33
CA PHE A 78 -0.32 -0.28 9.61
C PHE A 78 -1.51 -1.25 9.68
N ASP A 79 -2.48 -1.12 8.79
CA ASP A 79 -3.51 -2.15 8.64
C ASP A 79 -2.95 -3.39 7.95
N TYR A 80 -2.22 -3.19 6.85
CA TYR A 80 -1.63 -4.29 6.09
C TYR A 80 -0.58 -5.06 6.92
N TYR A 81 0.30 -4.31 7.59
CA TYR A 81 1.33 -4.86 8.48
C TYR A 81 0.85 -4.79 9.93
N SER A 82 -0.30 -5.40 10.19
CA SER A 82 -1.01 -5.30 11.48
C SER A 82 -0.24 -5.87 12.68
N TYR A 83 0.76 -6.71 12.43
CA TYR A 83 1.62 -7.24 13.48
C TYR A 83 2.70 -6.24 13.96
N LEU A 84 2.85 -5.09 13.31
CA LEU A 84 3.76 -4.05 13.77
C LEU A 84 3.10 -3.19 14.84
N ASN A 85 3.87 -2.89 15.88
CA ASN A 85 3.44 -1.98 16.93
C ASN A 85 3.63 -0.54 16.47
N MET A 86 2.52 0.14 16.14
CA MET A 86 2.56 1.51 15.64
C MET A 86 3.27 2.47 16.60
N SER A 87 2.96 2.38 17.91
CA SER A 87 3.59 3.23 18.91
C SER A 87 5.08 2.97 19.04
N GLY A 88 5.49 1.70 18.93
CA GLY A 88 6.90 1.32 18.94
C GLY A 88 7.65 1.83 17.74
N VAL A 89 7.05 1.74 16.55
CA VAL A 89 7.63 2.29 15.32
C VAL A 89 7.76 3.82 15.43
N ALA A 90 6.71 4.48 15.92
CA ALA A 90 6.74 5.94 16.12
C ALA A 90 7.90 6.36 17.02
N LYS A 91 8.04 5.69 18.16
CA LYS A 91 9.14 5.97 19.11
C LYS A 91 10.50 5.78 18.44
N LYS A 92 10.70 4.69 17.71
CA LYS A 92 11.96 4.42 17.02
C LYS A 92 12.24 5.44 15.92
N ALA A 93 11.20 5.91 15.23
CA ALA A 93 11.33 6.91 14.17
C ALA A 93 11.49 8.34 14.70
N GLY A 94 11.32 8.56 16.00
CA GLY A 94 11.37 9.91 16.57
C GLY A 94 10.10 10.72 16.32
N VAL A 95 8.97 10.03 16.13
CA VAL A 95 7.65 10.64 15.91
C VAL A 95 6.78 10.41 17.13
N ASN A 96 6.09 11.47 17.58
CA ASN A 96 5.17 11.34 18.70
C ASN A 96 4.08 10.30 18.36
N ALA A 97 3.82 9.37 19.28
CA ALA A 97 2.87 8.28 19.06
C ALA A 97 1.44 8.77 18.78
N SER A 98 1.03 9.85 19.45
CA SER A 98 -0.29 10.45 19.23
C SER A 98 -0.39 11.04 17.82
N LEU A 99 0.69 11.69 17.37
CA LEU A 99 0.74 12.23 16.02
C LEU A 99 0.72 11.12 14.97
N MET A 100 1.46 10.03 15.22
CA MET A 100 1.42 8.87 14.31
C MET A 100 0.01 8.31 14.16
N ARG A 101 -0.74 8.21 15.29
CA ARG A 101 -2.13 7.78 15.22
C ARG A 101 -3.01 8.72 14.42
N GLN A 102 -2.76 10.04 14.52
CA GLN A 102 -3.50 11.02 13.74
C GLN A 102 -3.21 10.89 12.24
N TYR A 103 -1.96 10.61 11.88
CA TYR A 103 -1.62 10.27 10.49
C TYR A 103 -2.38 9.02 10.03
N ALA A 104 -2.39 7.99 10.87
CA ALA A 104 -3.07 6.73 10.53
C ALA A 104 -4.59 6.90 10.36
N MET A 105 -5.18 7.83 11.12
CA MET A 105 -6.61 8.15 11.00
C MET A 105 -6.94 9.11 9.86
N GLY A 106 -5.93 9.63 9.18
CA GLY A 106 -6.12 10.59 8.10
C GLY A 106 -6.46 12.00 8.54
N LYS A 107 -6.32 12.31 9.83
CA LYS A 107 -6.59 13.66 10.36
C LYS A 107 -5.54 14.68 9.97
N HIS A 108 -4.31 14.25 9.79
CA HIS A 108 -3.20 15.07 9.34
C HIS A 108 -2.40 14.30 8.30
N GLU A 109 -1.99 15.03 7.27
CA GLU A 109 -1.12 14.49 6.24
C GLU A 109 0.34 14.77 6.62
N PRO A 110 1.20 13.75 6.75
CA PRO A 110 2.61 14.03 7.04
C PRO A 110 3.30 14.71 5.85
N SER A 111 4.25 15.59 6.15
CA SER A 111 5.09 16.20 5.12
C SER A 111 5.94 15.13 4.42
N GLN A 112 6.51 15.45 3.26
CA GLN A 112 7.41 14.54 2.56
C GLN A 112 8.63 14.18 3.42
N LYS A 113 9.15 15.15 4.16
CA LYS A 113 10.27 14.92 5.09
C LYS A 113 9.87 13.91 6.17
N ARG A 114 8.68 14.04 6.72
CA ARG A 114 8.17 13.14 7.75
C ARG A 114 7.93 11.73 7.19
N LYS A 115 7.36 11.64 5.99
CA LYS A 115 7.16 10.35 5.32
C LYS A 115 8.50 9.63 5.12
N GLN A 116 9.52 10.35 4.71
CA GLN A 116 10.85 9.78 4.51
C GLN A 116 11.46 9.33 5.84
N GLN A 117 11.27 10.11 6.91
CA GLN A 117 11.73 9.75 8.25
C GLN A 117 11.13 8.42 8.71
N ILE A 118 9.81 8.24 8.50
CA ILE A 118 9.10 7.02 8.86
C ILE A 118 9.60 5.85 8.00
N LEU A 119 9.72 6.06 6.69
CA LEU A 119 10.17 5.02 5.76
C LEU A 119 11.60 4.56 6.09
N ASP A 120 12.50 5.50 6.39
CA ASP A 120 13.89 5.17 6.75
C ASP A 120 13.92 4.31 8.01
N CYS A 121 13.08 4.62 8.98
CA CYS A 121 12.95 3.82 10.21
C CYS A 121 12.48 2.39 9.89
N LEU A 122 11.46 2.24 9.06
CA LEU A 122 10.94 0.93 8.67
C LEU A 122 12.00 0.10 7.94
N ARG A 123 12.77 0.73 7.07
CA ARG A 123 13.84 0.04 6.35
C ARG A 123 14.97 -0.38 7.28
N GLN A 124 15.29 0.45 8.27
CA GLN A 124 16.27 0.10 9.30
C GLN A 124 15.79 -1.11 10.11
N ILE A 125 14.53 -1.12 10.53
CA ILE A 125 13.93 -2.27 11.23
C ILE A 125 14.08 -3.54 10.37
N SER A 126 13.74 -3.45 9.09
CA SER A 126 13.85 -4.57 8.17
C SER A 126 15.28 -5.10 8.08
N GLN A 127 16.26 -4.22 7.97
CA GLN A 127 17.66 -4.60 7.87
C GLN A 127 18.16 -5.28 9.15
N GLU A 128 17.78 -4.75 10.31
CA GLU A 128 18.16 -5.36 11.60
C GLU A 128 17.57 -6.77 11.74
N MET A 129 16.32 -6.94 11.30
CA MET A 129 15.64 -8.23 11.40
C MET A 129 16.26 -9.29 10.49
N GLN A 130 16.84 -8.89 9.36
CA GLN A 130 17.48 -9.83 8.43
C GLN A 130 18.67 -10.55 9.05
N THR A 131 19.37 -9.93 9.98
CA THR A 131 20.55 -10.49 10.62
C THR A 131 20.27 -11.08 12.00
N ALA A 132 19.08 -10.88 12.53
CA ALA A 132 18.70 -11.43 13.83
C ALA A 132 18.47 -12.93 13.74
N VAL A 133 18.87 -13.66 14.77
CA VAL A 133 18.65 -15.10 14.90
C VAL A 133 17.92 -15.39 16.20
N ILE A 134 17.14 -16.48 16.18
CA ILE A 134 16.43 -16.97 17.35
C ILE A 134 16.98 -18.33 17.77
#